data_9a9cbff33def94fb33512a0872ffc35c
#
_entry.id   9a9cbff33def94fb33512a0872ffc35c
#
_cell.length_a   1.000
_cell.length_b   1.000
_cell.length_c   1.000
_cell.angle_alpha   90.00
_cell.angle_beta   90.00
_cell.angle_gamma   90.00
#
_symmetry.space_group_name_H-M   'P 1'
#
loop_
_entity.id
_entity.type
_entity.pdbx_description
1 polymer ?
#
loop_
_entity_poly.entity_id
_entity_poly.type
_entity_poly.pdbx_seq_one_letter_code
_entity_poly.pdbx_strand_id
1 'polypeptide(L)'
;MLNIVLVEPEIPQNTGNIARTCACIGARLHVVEPAGFRITERNLRRAGCDYWNDVEIVRWACAEEFFEAHAADELHLFTGHASTTFGEVAYSDDCYLVFGRESRGLDERWMERFASACVRIPMRDGNAVAIAAFEALRQNGYPYLQ
;
A
#
# COMPACT_ATOMS: atom_id res chain seq x y z
N MET A 1 11.08 1.62 -8.60
CA MET A 1 9.62 1.45 -8.84
C MET A 1 8.92 1.38 -7.50
N LEU A 2 7.97 2.28 -7.26
CA LEU A 2 7.22 2.37 -6.00
C LEU A 2 6.43 1.08 -5.72
N ASN A 3 6.40 0.64 -4.46
CA ASN A 3 5.68 -0.54 -4.02
C ASN A 3 4.52 -0.15 -3.10
N ILE A 4 3.31 -0.51 -3.47
CA ILE A 4 2.11 -0.35 -2.65
C ILE A 4 1.78 -1.69 -2.01
N VAL A 5 1.61 -1.72 -0.69
CA VAL A 5 1.37 -2.95 0.07
C VAL A 5 0.05 -2.87 0.82
N LEU A 6 -0.83 -3.81 0.54
CA LEU A 6 -2.11 -3.97 1.25
C LEU A 6 -2.02 -5.20 2.15
N VAL A 7 -1.99 -4.97 3.46
CA VAL A 7 -1.96 -6.04 4.45
C VAL A 7 -3.38 -6.41 4.84
N GLU A 8 -3.78 -7.62 4.46
CA GLU A 8 -5.07 -8.21 4.77
C GLU A 8 -6.27 -7.32 4.35
N PRO A 9 -6.34 -6.90 3.06
CA PRO A 9 -7.43 -6.04 2.60
C PRO A 9 -8.78 -6.72 2.73
N GLU A 10 -9.81 -5.96 3.10
CA GLU A 10 -11.15 -6.50 3.40
C GLU A 10 -12.17 -6.18 2.33
N ILE A 11 -12.00 -5.07 1.59
CA ILE A 11 -12.99 -4.55 0.64
C ILE A 11 -12.48 -4.68 -0.81
N PRO A 12 -13.12 -5.53 -1.64
CA PRO A 12 -12.68 -5.78 -3.02
C PRO A 12 -12.63 -4.51 -3.88
N GLN A 13 -13.61 -3.61 -3.73
CA GLN A 13 -13.67 -2.35 -4.47
C GLN A 13 -12.49 -1.43 -4.16
N ASN A 14 -12.06 -1.37 -2.89
CA ASN A 14 -10.90 -0.59 -2.49
C ASN A 14 -9.62 -1.15 -3.13
N THR A 15 -9.43 -2.47 -3.05
CA THR A 15 -8.30 -3.15 -3.70
C THR A 15 -8.29 -2.88 -5.20
N GLY A 16 -9.46 -2.89 -5.82
CA GLY A 16 -9.65 -2.58 -7.23
C GLY A 16 -9.23 -1.15 -7.59
N ASN A 17 -9.70 -0.18 -6.83
CA ASN A 17 -9.33 1.22 -7.03
C ASN A 17 -7.83 1.46 -6.83
N ILE A 18 -7.22 0.76 -5.87
CA ILE A 18 -5.78 0.85 -5.61
C ILE A 18 -4.99 0.21 -6.75
N ALA A 19 -5.42 -0.95 -7.27
CA ALA A 19 -4.80 -1.56 -8.45
C ALA A 19 -4.83 -0.62 -9.66
N ARG A 20 -5.95 0.08 -9.89
CA ARG A 20 -6.06 1.12 -10.92
C ARG A 20 -5.06 2.25 -10.68
N THR A 21 -4.94 2.72 -9.45
CA THR A 21 -3.95 3.74 -9.10
C THR A 21 -2.53 3.26 -9.43
N CYS A 22 -2.19 2.01 -9.04
CA CYS A 22 -0.89 1.41 -9.34
C CYS A 22 -0.63 1.34 -10.85
N ALA A 23 -1.60 0.91 -11.64
CA ALA A 23 -1.49 0.89 -13.10
C ALA A 23 -1.22 2.29 -13.67
N CYS A 24 -1.93 3.31 -13.19
CA CYS A 24 -1.78 4.68 -13.65
C CYS A 24 -0.40 5.29 -13.35
N ILE A 25 0.22 4.91 -12.24
CA ILE A 25 1.49 5.50 -11.78
C ILE A 25 2.70 4.57 -11.98
N GLY A 26 2.51 3.39 -12.56
CA GLY A 26 3.57 2.41 -12.77
C GLY A 26 4.13 1.82 -11.46
N ALA A 27 3.28 1.67 -10.43
CA ALA A 27 3.66 1.06 -9.16
C ALA A 27 3.36 -0.43 -9.14
N ARG A 28 4.12 -1.19 -8.34
CA ARG A 28 3.84 -2.59 -8.03
C ARG A 28 2.86 -2.69 -6.87
N LEU A 29 1.91 -3.61 -6.96
CA LEU A 29 0.94 -3.88 -5.90
C LEU A 29 1.28 -5.19 -5.19
N HIS A 30 1.54 -5.13 -3.89
CA HIS A 30 1.68 -6.29 -3.02
C HIS A 30 0.36 -6.50 -2.26
N VAL A 31 -0.15 -7.73 -2.28
CA VAL A 31 -1.33 -8.13 -1.52
C VAL A 31 -0.94 -9.22 -0.55
N VAL A 32 -1.07 -8.92 0.74
CA VAL A 32 -0.72 -9.81 1.84
C VAL A 32 -2.01 -10.45 2.36
N GLU A 33 -2.09 -11.76 2.27
CA GLU A 33 -3.24 -12.54 2.74
C GLU A 33 -3.21 -12.75 4.27
N PRO A 34 -4.35 -13.11 4.91
CA PRO A 34 -5.65 -13.34 4.29
C PRO A 34 -6.36 -12.05 3.87
N ALA A 35 -6.95 -12.04 2.69
CA ALA A 35 -7.89 -11.00 2.30
C ALA A 35 -9.31 -11.38 2.71
N GLY A 36 -10.16 -10.40 3.01
CA GLY A 36 -11.58 -10.60 3.33
C GLY A 36 -12.42 -11.13 2.16
N PHE A 37 -11.81 -11.34 1.00
CA PHE A 37 -12.42 -11.83 -0.24
C PHE A 37 -11.43 -12.67 -1.04
N ARG A 38 -11.93 -13.48 -1.97
CA ARG A 38 -11.04 -14.21 -2.88
C ARG A 38 -10.50 -13.27 -3.94
N ILE A 39 -9.17 -13.11 -3.98
CA ILE A 39 -8.45 -12.35 -5.00
C ILE A 39 -8.39 -13.20 -6.26
N THR A 40 -9.44 -13.15 -7.05
CA THR A 40 -9.52 -13.78 -8.38
C THR A 40 -9.78 -12.70 -9.41
N GLU A 41 -9.27 -12.89 -10.63
CA GLU A 41 -9.55 -11.99 -11.75
C GLU A 41 -11.05 -11.71 -11.91
N ARG A 42 -11.88 -12.73 -11.74
CA ARG A 42 -13.35 -12.61 -11.80
C ARG A 42 -13.92 -11.68 -10.73
N ASN A 43 -13.46 -11.78 -9.47
CA ASN A 43 -13.98 -10.96 -8.38
C ASN A 43 -13.51 -9.51 -8.52
N LEU A 44 -12.30 -9.30 -9.00
CA LEU A 44 -11.75 -7.98 -9.23
C LEU A 44 -12.39 -7.30 -10.44
N ARG A 45 -12.65 -8.00 -11.53
CA ARG A 45 -13.45 -7.49 -12.67
C ARG A 45 -14.84 -7.09 -12.24
N ARG A 46 -15.52 -7.88 -11.39
CA ARG A 46 -16.83 -7.51 -10.81
C ARG A 46 -16.77 -6.26 -9.94
N ALA A 47 -15.62 -5.97 -9.33
CA ALA A 47 -15.36 -4.76 -8.55
C ALA A 47 -14.96 -3.55 -9.43
N GLY A 48 -15.03 -3.67 -10.76
CA GLY A 48 -14.67 -2.60 -11.70
C GLY A 48 -13.18 -2.50 -12.00
N CYS A 49 -12.41 -3.58 -11.77
CA CYS A 49 -10.98 -3.63 -12.01
C CYS A 49 -10.65 -4.14 -13.41
N ASP A 50 -10.82 -3.30 -14.40
CA ASP A 50 -10.42 -3.61 -15.78
C ASP A 50 -8.90 -3.54 -15.99
N TYR A 51 -8.16 -2.94 -15.03
CA TYR A 51 -6.71 -2.67 -15.08
C TYR A 51 -5.84 -3.73 -14.41
N TRP A 52 -6.41 -4.86 -14.02
CA TRP A 52 -5.67 -5.91 -13.29
C TRP A 52 -4.50 -6.50 -14.09
N ASN A 53 -4.61 -6.53 -15.41
CA ASN A 53 -3.55 -7.02 -16.29
C ASN A 53 -2.44 -5.99 -16.54
N ASP A 54 -2.66 -4.73 -16.15
CA ASP A 54 -1.74 -3.62 -16.41
C ASP A 54 -0.89 -3.30 -15.16
N VAL A 55 -1.09 -4.03 -14.06
CA VAL A 55 -0.36 -3.85 -12.81
C VAL A 55 0.39 -5.13 -12.44
N GLU A 56 1.65 -4.97 -12.02
CA GLU A 56 2.42 -6.08 -11.44
C GLU A 56 1.92 -6.36 -10.03
N ILE A 57 1.38 -7.57 -9.80
CA ILE A 57 0.81 -7.97 -8.52
C ILE A 57 1.64 -9.09 -7.91
N VAL A 58 2.11 -8.85 -6.68
CA VAL A 58 2.82 -9.82 -5.86
C VAL A 58 1.92 -10.25 -4.71
N ARG A 59 1.75 -11.56 -4.51
CA ARG A 59 0.93 -12.12 -3.42
C ARG A 59 1.82 -12.74 -2.35
N TRP A 60 1.47 -12.48 -1.11
CA TRP A 60 2.13 -13.01 0.08
C TRP A 60 1.16 -13.85 0.87
N ALA A 61 1.59 -15.01 1.36
CA ALA A 61 0.73 -15.93 2.09
C ALA A 61 0.31 -15.39 3.47
N CYS A 62 1.14 -14.55 4.07
CA CYS A 62 0.85 -13.92 5.36
C CYS A 62 1.73 -12.68 5.60
N ALA A 63 1.37 -11.88 6.61
CA ALA A 63 2.12 -10.68 6.98
C ALA A 63 3.55 -11.01 7.44
N GLU A 64 3.75 -12.12 8.15
CA GLU A 64 5.06 -12.57 8.58
C GLU A 64 6.01 -12.75 7.39
N GLU A 65 5.55 -13.44 6.35
CA GLU A 65 6.35 -13.68 5.14
C GLU A 65 6.77 -12.36 4.49
N PHE A 66 5.85 -11.41 4.35
CA PHE A 66 6.15 -10.09 3.78
C PHE A 66 7.15 -9.32 4.62
N PHE A 67 6.89 -9.15 5.92
CA PHE A 67 7.73 -8.33 6.78
C PHE A 67 9.12 -8.92 7.04
N GLU A 68 9.25 -10.25 7.03
CA GLU A 68 10.58 -10.90 7.10
C GLU A 68 11.37 -10.71 5.81
N ALA A 69 10.74 -10.85 4.66
CA ALA A 69 11.40 -10.67 3.36
C ALA A 69 11.89 -9.22 3.15
N HIS A 70 11.18 -8.24 3.72
CA HIS A 70 11.44 -6.81 3.53
C HIS A 70 11.94 -6.09 4.79
N ALA A 71 12.48 -6.82 5.78
CA ALA A 71 12.91 -6.26 7.06
C ALA A 71 14.05 -5.23 6.95
N ALA A 72 14.84 -5.28 5.88
CA ALA A 72 15.96 -4.37 5.60
C ALA A 72 15.62 -3.28 4.56
N ASP A 73 14.41 -3.33 3.97
CA ASP A 73 13.98 -2.38 2.95
C ASP A 73 13.37 -1.11 3.58
N GLU A 74 13.22 -0.07 2.77
CA GLU A 74 12.58 1.16 3.19
C GLU A 74 11.06 0.99 3.23
N LEU A 75 10.52 0.80 4.43
CA LEU A 75 9.10 0.66 4.70
C LEU A 75 8.53 1.95 5.29
N HIS A 76 7.35 2.37 4.85
CA HIS A 76 6.54 3.41 5.47
C HIS A 76 5.17 2.83 5.83
N LEU A 77 4.91 2.64 7.13
CA LEU A 77 3.69 2.05 7.66
C LEU A 77 2.65 3.14 7.95
N PHE A 78 1.61 3.20 7.13
CA PHE A 78 0.56 4.21 7.27
C PHE A 78 -0.44 3.83 8.35
N THR A 79 -0.48 4.64 9.41
CA THR A 79 -1.36 4.45 10.57
C THR A 79 -1.84 5.80 11.11
N GLY A 80 -3.07 5.85 11.61
CA GLY A 80 -3.61 7.04 12.28
C GLY A 80 -2.95 7.38 13.63
N HIS A 81 -2.16 6.45 14.19
CA HIS A 81 -1.54 6.57 15.51
C HIS A 81 -0.13 7.14 15.49
N ALA A 82 0.49 7.31 14.32
CA ALA A 82 1.82 7.87 14.20
C ALA A 82 1.86 9.36 14.54
N SER A 83 2.98 9.82 15.14
CA SER A 83 3.24 11.24 15.40
C SER A 83 3.79 11.96 14.15
N THR A 84 4.63 11.28 13.36
CA THR A 84 5.25 11.84 12.15
C THR A 84 4.24 11.88 11.00
N THR A 85 4.13 13.01 10.32
CA THR A 85 3.26 13.12 9.15
C THR A 85 3.97 12.70 7.88
N PHE A 86 3.21 12.25 6.91
CA PHE A 86 3.71 11.70 5.64
C PHE A 86 4.56 12.69 4.82
N GLY A 87 4.36 13.99 4.99
CA GLY A 87 5.15 15.03 4.33
C GLY A 87 6.48 15.36 5.02
N GLU A 88 6.73 14.80 6.23
CA GLU A 88 7.95 15.04 7.00
C GLU A 88 9.04 13.98 6.75
N VAL A 89 8.73 12.93 6.01
CA VAL A 89 9.65 11.84 5.71
C VAL A 89 10.13 11.91 4.25
N ALA A 90 11.30 11.37 4.00
CA ALA A 90 11.82 11.19 2.64
C ALA A 90 11.40 9.82 2.11
N TYR A 91 11.12 9.74 0.82
CA TYR A 91 10.74 8.50 0.13
C TYR A 91 11.74 8.23 -1.00
N SER A 92 12.31 7.03 -1.04
CA SER A 92 13.03 6.56 -2.22
C SER A 92 12.04 6.15 -3.32
N ASP A 93 12.53 5.99 -4.55
CA ASP A 93 11.70 5.63 -5.71
C ASP A 93 11.28 4.15 -5.73
N ASP A 94 11.84 3.34 -4.82
CA ASP A 94 11.57 1.91 -4.65
C ASP A 94 11.08 1.55 -3.24
N CYS A 95 10.71 2.55 -2.43
CA CYS A 95 10.18 2.32 -1.08
C CYS A 95 8.83 1.57 -1.09
N TYR A 96 8.47 1.04 0.06
CA TYR A 96 7.22 0.31 0.29
C TYR A 96 6.26 1.16 1.13
N LEU A 97 5.11 1.49 0.56
CA LEU A 97 4.02 2.17 1.26
C LEU A 97 3.01 1.13 1.76
N VAL A 98 3.00 0.90 3.06
CA VAL A 98 2.29 -0.22 3.69
C VAL A 98 1.01 0.26 4.36
N PHE A 99 -0.11 -0.33 3.96
CA PHE A 99 -1.46 -0.03 4.46
C PHE A 99 -2.10 -1.28 5.05
N GLY A 100 -2.79 -1.12 6.18
CA GLY A 100 -3.48 -2.20 6.87
C GLY A 100 -4.94 -2.37 6.43
N ARG A 101 -5.68 -3.18 7.18
CA ARG A 101 -7.10 -3.45 6.99
C ARG A 101 -7.92 -2.16 7.07
N GLU A 102 -8.99 -2.11 6.31
CA GLU A 102 -9.90 -0.96 6.32
C GLU A 102 -10.59 -0.77 7.69
N SER A 103 -10.87 -1.85 8.41
CA SER A 103 -11.58 -1.79 9.71
C SER A 103 -10.67 -1.50 10.90
N ARG A 104 -9.42 -1.97 10.89
CA ARG A 104 -8.52 -1.93 12.06
C ARG A 104 -7.13 -1.36 11.78
N GLY A 105 -6.76 -1.15 10.52
CA GLY A 105 -5.40 -0.80 10.16
C GLY A 105 -4.41 -1.97 10.31
N LEU A 106 -3.16 -1.66 10.56
CA LEU A 106 -2.07 -2.64 10.78
C LEU A 106 -2.13 -3.19 12.21
N ASP A 107 -1.72 -4.46 12.36
CA ASP A 107 -1.55 -5.06 13.68
C ASP A 107 -0.47 -4.31 14.48
N GLU A 108 -0.73 -4.13 15.79
CA GLU A 108 0.13 -3.38 16.70
C GLU A 108 1.57 -3.90 16.72
N ARG A 109 1.76 -5.22 16.64
CA ARG A 109 3.09 -5.86 16.60
C ARG A 109 3.97 -5.37 15.45
N TRP A 110 3.40 -5.07 14.29
CA TRP A 110 4.16 -4.53 13.15
C TRP A 110 4.49 -3.06 13.34
N MET A 111 3.54 -2.30 13.88
CA MET A 111 3.77 -0.90 14.22
C MET A 111 4.83 -0.73 15.32
N GLU A 112 4.89 -1.64 16.30
CA GLU A 112 5.94 -1.65 17.33
C GLU A 112 7.30 -2.04 16.75
N ARG A 113 7.36 -3.11 15.94
CA ARG A 113 8.60 -3.58 15.31
C ARG A 113 9.21 -2.53 14.38
N PHE A 114 8.38 -1.80 13.64
CA PHE A 114 8.79 -0.77 12.68
C PHE A 114 8.35 0.63 13.13
N ALA A 115 8.47 0.92 14.42
CA ALA A 115 7.93 2.16 15.01
C ALA A 115 8.47 3.43 14.35
N SER A 116 9.74 3.46 13.97
CA SER A 116 10.37 4.59 13.28
C SER A 116 9.89 4.78 11.84
N ALA A 117 9.27 3.76 11.25
CA ALA A 117 8.73 3.79 9.90
C ALA A 117 7.22 4.13 9.86
N CYS A 118 6.58 4.30 11.03
CA CYS A 118 5.18 4.66 11.11
C CYS A 118 4.96 6.12 10.74
N VAL A 119 4.02 6.36 9.81
CA VAL A 119 3.67 7.69 9.33
C VAL A 119 2.15 7.87 9.28
N ARG A 120 1.70 9.12 9.39
CA ARG A 120 0.29 9.49 9.40
C ARG A 120 -0.05 10.44 8.28
N ILE A 121 -1.17 10.21 7.60
CA ILE A 121 -1.80 11.21 6.74
C ILE A 121 -2.87 11.93 7.57
N PRO A 122 -2.77 13.26 7.76
CA PRO A 122 -3.82 14.03 8.42
C PRO A 122 -5.06 14.10 7.50
N MET A 123 -6.05 13.26 7.75
CA MET A 123 -7.27 13.18 6.96
C MET A 123 -8.46 12.79 7.83
N ARG A 124 -9.65 13.15 7.43
CA ARG A 124 -10.89 12.70 8.11
C ARG A 124 -11.26 11.29 7.68
N ASP A 125 -11.32 11.11 6.35
CA ASP A 125 -11.73 9.87 5.71
C ASP A 125 -11.21 9.87 4.28
N GLY A 126 -10.91 8.73 3.67
CA GLY A 126 -10.60 8.74 2.26
C GLY A 126 -9.50 7.78 1.78
N ASN A 127 -8.94 8.10 0.63
CA ASN A 127 -7.99 7.28 -0.11
C ASN A 127 -6.54 7.58 0.28
N ALA A 128 -6.08 7.04 1.41
CA ALA A 128 -4.72 7.20 1.91
C ALA A 128 -3.65 6.78 0.88
N VAL A 129 -3.91 5.71 0.13
CA VAL A 129 -2.96 5.14 -0.84
C VAL A 129 -2.60 6.14 -1.93
N ALA A 130 -3.59 6.79 -2.56
CA ALA A 130 -3.34 7.76 -3.63
C ALA A 130 -2.57 8.98 -3.12
N ILE A 131 -2.91 9.48 -1.93
CA ILE A 131 -2.23 10.62 -1.32
C ILE A 131 -0.76 10.30 -1.03
N ALA A 132 -0.48 9.16 -0.40
CA ALA A 132 0.87 8.71 -0.08
C ALA A 132 1.70 8.46 -1.34
N ALA A 133 1.13 7.77 -2.32
CA ALA A 133 1.81 7.46 -3.58
C ALA A 133 2.21 8.74 -4.34
N PHE A 134 1.31 9.73 -4.42
CA PHE A 134 1.63 10.99 -5.09
C PHE A 134 2.69 11.81 -4.36
N GLU A 135 2.73 11.80 -3.03
CA GLU A 135 3.80 12.47 -2.30
C GLU A 135 5.16 11.80 -2.55
N ALA A 136 5.23 10.48 -2.51
CA ALA A 136 6.46 9.75 -2.84
C ALA A 136 6.94 10.04 -4.27
N LEU A 137 6.04 10.04 -5.25
CA LEU A 137 6.34 10.39 -6.65
C LEU A 137 6.79 11.85 -6.79
N ARG A 138 6.16 12.78 -6.07
CA ARG A 138 6.53 14.19 -6.09
C ARG A 138 7.97 14.40 -5.62
N GLN A 139 8.37 13.76 -4.54
CA GLN A 139 9.73 13.85 -4.00
C GLN A 139 10.77 13.29 -4.98
N ASN A 140 10.42 12.30 -5.75
CA ASN A 140 11.29 11.65 -6.75
C ASN A 140 11.16 12.26 -8.17
N GLY A 141 10.49 13.40 -8.31
CA GLY A 141 10.36 14.10 -9.61
C GLY A 141 9.46 13.39 -10.61
N TYR A 142 8.48 12.61 -10.14
CA TYR A 142 7.52 11.86 -10.95
C TYR A 142 8.20 10.92 -11.97
N PRO A 143 9.07 10.00 -11.55
CA PRO A 143 9.73 9.08 -12.46
C PRO A 143 8.67 8.29 -13.23
N TYR A 144 8.87 8.15 -14.53
CA TYR A 144 7.97 7.43 -15.46
C TYR A 144 6.61 8.07 -15.75
N LEU A 145 6.29 9.24 -15.21
CA LEU A 145 5.10 10.02 -15.54
C LEU A 145 5.44 11.18 -16.48
N GLN A 146 4.55 11.44 -17.45
CA GLN A 146 4.69 12.53 -18.42
C GLN A 146 3.86 13.73 -18.01
#